data_5b53286d0137e0512431f0613829d149
#
_entry.id   5b53286d0137e0512431f0613829d149
#
_cell.length_a   1.000
_cell.length_b   1.000
_cell.length_c   1.000
_cell.angle_alpha   90.00
_cell.angle_beta   90.00
_cell.angle_gamma   90.00
#
_symmetry.space_group_name_H-M   'P 1'
#
loop_
_entity.id
_entity.type
_entity.pdbx_description
1 polymer ?
#
loop_
_entity_poly.entity_id
_entity_poly.type
_entity_poly.pdbx_seq_one_letter_code
_entity_poly.pdbx_strand_id
1 'polypeptide(L)'
;MSMEDLSQCTILIVDDSPDNIAFMSQGLAQYYRIKXXXXXXIKAARSGKVALEILAQYPIDLVLLDIVMPEMSGYEVINQIKHNPHTEHIPVIFLTGKSNPEDEQLGFELGAVDYVFKPVSIPLLKSRVHTHLQNKRSKDILLNQNDYLETEVLRRSGELDRMQDAVVFALASLAETRDPETGNHLLRTQHYVKVLAQRLATTDKYRDVLSPTVIDTYFKAAPLHDIGKVGIPDNILLKPGKLTPDEFTTMRNHALLGKLALEKAEKLSGACTALINVAKEIAMGHHEKWDGSGYPLGLKGDDIPLSARLMALADVYDALICRRVYKEPMSHEEAKAIILQGRGSHFDPMVIDAFLIEEQNFIDIAQKFADEESAMVPIQLGQQASG
;
A
#
# COMPACT_ATOMS: atom_id res chain seq x y z
N MET A 1 24.32 -26.60 3.79
CA MET A 1 25.05 -25.61 4.63
C MET A 1 26.21 -26.31 5.31
N SER A 2 27.44 -25.83 5.13
CA SER A 2 28.62 -26.45 5.68
C SER A 2 28.74 -26.19 7.19
N MET A 3 29.47 -27.08 7.90
CA MET A 3 29.71 -26.94 9.34
C MET A 3 30.43 -25.61 9.69
N GLU A 4 31.07 -24.96 8.72
CA GLU A 4 31.80 -23.70 8.92
C GLU A 4 30.89 -22.53 9.32
N ASP A 5 29.62 -22.61 9.00
CA ASP A 5 28.68 -21.48 9.20
C ASP A 5 28.17 -21.36 10.66
N LEU A 6 28.28 -22.40 11.46
CA LEU A 6 27.91 -22.38 12.88
C LEU A 6 29.06 -22.02 13.82
N SER A 7 30.26 -21.86 13.29
CA SER A 7 31.46 -21.58 14.11
C SER A 7 31.44 -20.23 14.81
N GLN A 8 30.55 -19.31 14.34
CA GLN A 8 30.40 -17.97 14.92
C GLN A 8 29.33 -17.87 15.99
N CYS A 9 28.59 -18.95 16.25
CA CYS A 9 27.51 -18.95 17.24
C CYS A 9 28.09 -18.88 18.68
N THR A 10 27.42 -18.09 19.50
CA THR A 10 27.79 -17.93 20.92
C THR A 10 26.89 -18.80 21.79
N ILE A 11 27.53 -19.70 22.54
CA ILE A 11 26.84 -20.63 23.46
C ILE A 11 27.09 -20.15 24.90
N LEU A 12 26.02 -20.02 25.68
CA LEU A 12 26.12 -19.76 27.12
C LEU A 12 25.94 -21.05 27.89
N ILE A 13 26.92 -21.39 28.72
CA ILE A 13 26.89 -22.57 29.61
C ILE A 13 26.60 -22.05 31.04
N VAL A 14 25.55 -22.56 31.64
CA VAL A 14 25.11 -22.18 32.99
C VAL A 14 25.12 -23.42 33.88
N ASP A 15 26.04 -23.50 34.83
CA ASP A 15 26.18 -24.63 35.75
C ASP A 15 26.94 -24.11 37.00
N ASP A 16 26.53 -24.48 38.21
CA ASP A 16 27.19 -23.99 39.43
C ASP A 16 28.58 -24.62 39.64
N SER A 17 28.84 -25.74 38.99
CA SER A 17 30.15 -26.48 39.07
C SER A 17 31.15 -25.94 38.02
N PRO A 18 32.29 -25.37 38.46
CA PRO A 18 33.33 -24.96 37.52
C PRO A 18 33.90 -26.11 36.69
N ASP A 19 33.94 -27.33 37.25
CA ASP A 19 34.42 -28.51 36.55
C ASP A 19 33.52 -28.90 35.38
N ASN A 20 32.20 -28.84 35.57
CA ASN A 20 31.22 -29.08 34.50
C ASN A 20 31.37 -28.06 33.39
N ILE A 21 31.47 -26.77 33.74
CA ILE A 21 31.67 -25.69 32.78
C ILE A 21 32.96 -25.92 31.98
N ALA A 22 34.09 -26.22 32.67
CA ALA A 22 35.35 -26.44 32.00
C ALA A 22 35.31 -27.65 31.06
N PHE A 23 34.71 -28.75 31.49
CA PHE A 23 34.57 -29.97 30.70
C PHE A 23 33.72 -29.71 29.41
N MET A 24 32.56 -29.10 29.54
CA MET A 24 31.71 -28.80 28.40
C MET A 24 32.34 -27.75 27.48
N SER A 25 32.92 -26.70 28.05
CA SER A 25 33.62 -25.66 27.28
C SER A 25 34.77 -26.24 26.44
N GLN A 26 35.60 -27.08 27.05
CA GLN A 26 36.72 -27.74 26.36
C GLN A 26 36.21 -28.68 25.24
N GLY A 27 35.15 -29.43 25.53
CA GLY A 27 34.54 -30.37 24.58
C GLY A 27 33.94 -29.67 23.36
N LEU A 28 33.35 -28.50 23.56
CA LEU A 28 32.69 -27.73 22.48
C LEU A 28 33.62 -26.76 21.76
N ALA A 29 34.70 -26.29 22.41
CA ALA A 29 35.59 -25.23 21.88
C ALA A 29 36.23 -25.57 20.54
N GLN A 30 36.46 -26.84 20.25
CA GLN A 30 37.03 -27.26 18.98
C GLN A 30 36.07 -27.13 17.79
N TYR A 31 34.77 -27.02 18.06
CA TYR A 31 33.73 -26.97 17.03
C TYR A 31 33.12 -25.55 16.86
N TYR A 32 33.15 -24.76 17.93
CA TYR A 32 32.50 -23.41 17.99
C TYR A 32 33.58 -22.35 18.30
N ARG A 33 34.68 -22.34 17.55
CA ARG A 33 35.82 -21.42 17.71
C ARG A 33 35.76 -20.31 16.67
N ILE A 34 35.79 -19.07 17.12
CA ILE A 34 35.88 -17.91 16.23
C ILE A 34 37.35 -17.79 15.73
N LYS A 35 37.46 -17.87 14.47
CA LYS A 35 38.75 -17.54 13.83
C LYS A 35 38.98 -16.04 13.93
N UNK A 36 40.13 -15.73 14.65
CA UNK A 36 40.53 -14.39 14.76
C UNK A 36 40.23 -13.57 15.93
N UNK A 37 39.37 -13.79 16.66
CA UNK A 37 39.19 -12.96 17.78
C UNK A 37 39.20 -13.78 19.06
N UNK A 38 39.66 -13.53 20.01
CA UNK A 38 39.79 -14.24 21.21
C UNK A 38 38.51 -14.32 22.00
N UNK A 39 37.57 -14.08 21.49
CA UNK A 39 36.37 -14.32 22.16
C UNK A 39 35.92 -15.74 21.89
N UNK A 40 35.76 -16.38 22.78
CA UNK A 40 35.19 -17.65 22.71
C UNK A 40 33.76 -17.48 22.41
N UNK A 41 33.25 -18.21 21.84
CA UNK A 41 32.01 -18.30 21.59
C UNK A 41 31.29 -18.97 22.64
N ILE A 42 32.00 -19.34 23.51
CA ILE A 42 31.44 -19.96 24.73
C ILE A 42 31.57 -18.96 25.87
N LYS A 43 30.47 -18.63 26.47
CA LYS A 43 30.38 -17.85 27.70
C LYS A 43 29.96 -18.78 28.84
N ALA A 44 30.26 -18.41 30.04
CA ALA A 44 29.99 -19.24 31.21
C ALA A 44 29.40 -18.42 32.35
N ALA A 45 28.41 -19.00 33.02
CA ALA A 45 27.78 -18.41 34.21
C ALA A 45 27.71 -19.50 35.31
N ARG A 46 28.03 -19.11 36.52
CA ARG A 46 27.96 -20.02 37.68
C ARG A 46 26.66 -19.84 38.49
N SER A 47 25.76 -19.02 38.02
CA SER A 47 24.43 -18.86 38.64
C SER A 47 23.42 -18.30 37.64
N GLY A 48 22.14 -18.47 37.95
CA GLY A 48 21.06 -17.94 37.12
C GLY A 48 21.14 -16.44 36.95
N LYS A 49 21.46 -15.71 38.01
CA LYS A 49 21.58 -14.23 37.97
C LYS A 49 22.65 -13.79 36.96
N VAL A 50 23.83 -14.37 37.04
CA VAL A 50 24.94 -14.05 36.12
C VAL A 50 24.56 -14.42 34.67
N ALA A 51 23.83 -15.53 34.50
CA ALA A 51 23.35 -15.92 33.16
C ALA A 51 22.45 -14.87 32.54
N LEU A 52 21.50 -14.34 33.30
CA LEU A 52 20.59 -13.29 32.84
C LEU A 52 21.33 -11.96 32.53
N GLU A 53 22.34 -11.60 33.32
CA GLU A 53 23.21 -10.45 33.04
C GLU A 53 23.95 -10.61 31.72
N ILE A 54 24.49 -11.78 31.45
CA ILE A 54 25.20 -12.09 30.19
C ILE A 54 24.21 -12.01 29.01
N LEU A 55 23.02 -12.56 29.16
CA LEU A 55 21.97 -12.52 28.13
C LEU A 55 21.54 -11.08 27.79
N ALA A 56 21.58 -10.18 28.77
CA ALA A 56 21.26 -8.77 28.56
C ALA A 56 22.40 -8.00 27.84
N GLN A 57 23.64 -8.47 27.94
CA GLN A 57 24.82 -7.75 27.42
C GLN A 57 25.36 -8.31 26.10
N TYR A 58 25.10 -9.57 25.81
CA TYR A 58 25.75 -10.25 24.68
C TYR A 58 24.73 -11.01 23.83
N PRO A 59 24.92 -11.04 22.52
CA PRO A 59 24.11 -11.90 21.66
C PRO A 59 24.46 -13.37 21.91
N ILE A 60 23.48 -14.13 22.39
CA ILE A 60 23.62 -15.57 22.68
C ILE A 60 22.76 -16.36 21.70
N ASP A 61 23.30 -17.40 21.12
CA ASP A 61 22.60 -18.22 20.14
C ASP A 61 21.99 -19.49 20.74
N LEU A 62 22.51 -19.96 21.89
CA LEU A 62 22.02 -21.14 22.57
C LEU A 62 22.44 -21.13 24.03
N VAL A 63 21.55 -21.59 24.92
CA VAL A 63 21.85 -21.73 26.35
C VAL A 63 21.84 -23.21 26.73
N LEU A 64 22.93 -23.66 27.39
CA LEU A 64 23.00 -24.92 28.11
C LEU A 64 22.78 -24.57 29.57
N LEU A 65 21.74 -25.11 30.21
CA LEU A 65 21.26 -24.62 31.50
C LEU A 65 21.09 -25.78 32.49
N ASP A 66 21.86 -25.77 33.56
CA ASP A 66 21.68 -26.73 34.67
C ASP A 66 20.34 -26.38 35.35
N ILE A 67 19.60 -27.45 35.67
CA ILE A 67 18.32 -27.30 36.39
C ILE A 67 18.58 -27.01 37.87
N VAL A 68 19.53 -27.71 38.50
CA VAL A 68 19.74 -27.64 39.93
C VAL A 68 20.94 -26.73 40.25
N MET A 69 20.61 -25.51 40.66
CA MET A 69 21.60 -24.51 41.02
C MET A 69 21.19 -23.79 42.31
N PRO A 70 22.15 -23.29 43.10
CA PRO A 70 21.83 -22.50 44.30
C PRO A 70 21.17 -21.17 43.93
N GLU A 71 20.33 -20.65 44.82
CA GLU A 71 19.64 -19.35 44.74
C GLU A 71 18.55 -19.26 43.69
N MET A 72 18.84 -19.69 42.44
CA MET A 72 17.91 -19.59 41.32
C MET A 72 18.01 -20.88 40.48
N SER A 73 16.94 -21.62 40.41
CA SER A 73 16.84 -22.88 39.64
C SER A 73 16.85 -22.59 38.12
N GLY A 74 17.25 -23.59 37.32
CA GLY A 74 17.17 -23.51 35.86
C GLY A 74 15.74 -23.24 35.36
N TYR A 75 14.72 -23.72 36.07
CA TYR A 75 13.33 -23.46 35.72
C TYR A 75 12.98 -21.96 35.86
N GLU A 76 13.50 -21.31 36.88
CA GLU A 76 13.29 -19.86 37.05
C GLU A 76 14.04 -19.05 35.98
N VAL A 77 15.23 -19.49 35.61
CA VAL A 77 16.05 -18.85 34.57
C VAL A 77 15.33 -18.93 33.20
N ILE A 78 14.89 -20.16 32.81
CA ILE A 78 14.20 -20.29 31.51
C ILE A 78 12.91 -19.48 31.46
N ASN A 79 12.17 -19.44 32.57
CA ASN A 79 10.95 -18.65 32.65
C ASN A 79 11.25 -17.16 32.34
N GLN A 80 12.33 -16.60 32.89
CA GLN A 80 12.73 -15.22 32.61
C GLN A 80 13.20 -15.05 31.15
N ILE A 81 13.95 -16.02 30.61
CA ILE A 81 14.38 -16.01 29.20
C ILE A 81 13.17 -15.97 28.26
N LYS A 82 12.16 -16.80 28.53
CA LYS A 82 11.00 -16.98 27.63
C LYS A 82 9.95 -15.89 27.75
N HIS A 83 9.96 -15.12 28.85
CA HIS A 83 9.07 -13.96 29.01
C HIS A 83 9.70 -12.62 28.63
N ASN A 84 10.92 -12.62 28.09
CA ASN A 84 11.58 -11.40 27.64
C ASN A 84 11.66 -11.42 26.09
N PRO A 85 11.04 -10.45 25.38
CA PRO A 85 11.04 -10.43 23.91
C PRO A 85 12.42 -10.44 23.25
N HIS A 86 13.46 -9.99 23.96
CA HIS A 86 14.82 -9.98 23.41
C HIS A 86 15.53 -11.34 23.50
N THR A 87 15.03 -12.25 24.34
CA THR A 87 15.69 -13.55 24.60
C THR A 87 14.77 -14.75 24.38
N GLU A 88 13.46 -14.57 24.26
CA GLU A 88 12.47 -15.67 24.11
C GLU A 88 12.81 -16.63 22.96
N HIS A 89 13.41 -16.10 21.89
CA HIS A 89 13.76 -16.85 20.67
C HIS A 89 14.98 -17.76 20.87
N ILE A 90 15.76 -17.58 21.96
CA ILE A 90 17.01 -18.32 22.19
C ILE A 90 16.66 -19.76 22.62
N PRO A 91 17.17 -20.79 21.93
CA PRO A 91 16.97 -22.18 22.36
C PRO A 91 17.70 -22.48 23.68
N VAL A 92 17.00 -23.13 24.59
CA VAL A 92 17.55 -23.55 25.90
C VAL A 92 17.53 -25.08 25.96
N ILE A 93 18.67 -25.67 26.21
CA ILE A 93 18.86 -27.11 26.43
C ILE A 93 19.13 -27.30 27.92
N PHE A 94 18.34 -28.09 28.61
CA PHE A 94 18.56 -28.37 30.01
C PHE A 94 19.62 -29.44 30.20
N LEU A 95 20.44 -29.26 31.25
CA LEU A 95 21.41 -30.27 31.77
C LEU A 95 20.76 -30.83 33.06
N THR A 96 20.54 -32.14 33.12
CA THR A 96 19.81 -32.72 34.24
C THR A 96 20.42 -34.01 34.74
N GLY A 97 20.47 -34.20 36.08
CA GLY A 97 20.85 -35.44 36.68
C GLY A 97 19.67 -36.39 36.95
N LYS A 98 18.45 -35.95 36.66
CA LYS A 98 17.21 -36.68 36.91
C LYS A 98 16.54 -37.13 35.63
N SER A 99 16.05 -38.35 35.62
CA SER A 99 15.34 -38.95 34.49
C SER A 99 13.83 -39.12 34.82
N ASN A 100 13.26 -38.20 35.61
CA ASN A 100 11.83 -38.24 35.92
C ASN A 100 11.03 -37.63 34.76
N PRO A 101 10.06 -38.37 34.18
CA PRO A 101 9.24 -37.84 33.08
C PRO A 101 8.48 -36.56 33.43
N GLU A 102 8.09 -36.36 34.68
CA GLU A 102 7.39 -35.15 35.12
C GLU A 102 8.27 -33.90 35.02
N ASP A 103 9.56 -34.03 35.38
CA ASP A 103 10.54 -32.92 35.27
C ASP A 103 10.83 -32.56 33.80
N GLU A 104 10.87 -33.57 32.93
CA GLU A 104 11.06 -33.33 31.47
C GLU A 104 9.85 -32.60 30.88
N GLN A 105 8.64 -33.05 31.21
CA GLN A 105 7.40 -32.42 30.74
C GLN A 105 7.36 -30.94 31.15
N LEU A 106 7.61 -30.66 32.43
CA LEU A 106 7.62 -29.29 32.95
C LEU A 106 8.58 -28.40 32.18
N GLY A 107 9.77 -28.88 31.87
CA GLY A 107 10.75 -28.08 31.17
C GLY A 107 10.36 -27.77 29.71
N PHE A 108 9.74 -28.73 29.02
CA PHE A 108 9.21 -28.46 27.67
C PHE A 108 8.07 -27.44 27.74
N GLU A 109 7.21 -27.54 28.76
CA GLU A 109 6.12 -26.56 28.96
C GLU A 109 6.68 -25.15 29.22
N LEU A 110 7.84 -25.06 29.88
CA LEU A 110 8.52 -23.78 30.11
C LEU A 110 9.29 -23.26 28.87
N GLY A 111 9.35 -24.06 27.78
CA GLY A 111 9.94 -23.62 26.52
C GLY A 111 11.37 -24.13 26.27
N ALA A 112 11.84 -25.13 27.01
CA ALA A 112 13.09 -25.82 26.67
C ALA A 112 12.93 -26.54 25.32
N VAL A 113 14.00 -26.60 24.53
CA VAL A 113 13.97 -27.29 23.23
C VAL A 113 14.54 -28.72 23.33
N ASP A 114 15.26 -29.04 24.41
CA ASP A 114 15.88 -30.34 24.55
C ASP A 114 16.47 -30.54 25.96
N TYR A 115 16.97 -31.75 26.21
CA TYR A 115 17.61 -32.18 27.46
C TYR A 115 18.90 -32.92 27.19
N VAL A 116 19.88 -32.80 28.09
CA VAL A 116 21.10 -33.64 28.14
C VAL A 116 21.31 -34.15 29.56
N PHE A 117 21.36 -35.47 29.69
CA PHE A 117 21.52 -36.12 31.01
C PHE A 117 22.95 -36.05 31.47
N LYS A 118 23.14 -35.79 32.76
CA LYS A 118 24.42 -35.91 33.46
C LYS A 118 24.68 -37.36 33.87
N PRO A 119 25.87 -37.92 33.71
CA PRO A 119 27.13 -37.29 33.24
C PRO A 119 27.06 -36.95 31.74
N VAL A 120 27.49 -35.74 31.37
CA VAL A 120 27.36 -35.21 30.01
C VAL A 120 28.30 -35.95 29.06
N SER A 121 27.76 -36.49 27.98
CA SER A 121 28.52 -37.07 26.87
C SER A 121 28.78 -35.96 25.83
N ILE A 122 30.05 -35.61 25.61
CA ILE A 122 30.41 -34.55 24.65
C ILE A 122 29.92 -34.86 23.23
N PRO A 123 30.04 -36.08 22.68
CA PRO A 123 29.48 -36.35 21.35
C PRO A 123 27.98 -36.11 21.26
N LEU A 124 27.20 -36.49 22.28
CA LEU A 124 25.75 -36.26 22.32
C LEU A 124 25.42 -34.77 22.47
N LEU A 125 26.11 -34.09 23.39
CA LEU A 125 25.92 -32.64 23.60
C LEU A 125 26.19 -31.87 22.31
N LYS A 126 27.31 -32.20 21.62
CA LYS A 126 27.66 -31.59 20.32
C LYS A 126 26.52 -31.76 19.29
N SER A 127 26.02 -32.99 19.18
CA SER A 127 24.94 -33.28 18.20
C SER A 127 23.71 -32.45 18.48
N ARG A 128 23.28 -32.38 19.75
CA ARG A 128 22.07 -31.58 20.14
C ARG A 128 22.29 -30.08 19.92
N VAL A 129 23.43 -29.56 20.37
CA VAL A 129 23.81 -28.14 20.16
C VAL A 129 23.78 -27.81 18.67
N HIS A 130 24.40 -28.67 17.85
CA HIS A 130 24.45 -28.48 16.39
C HIS A 130 23.00 -28.38 15.80
N THR A 131 22.16 -29.35 16.16
CA THR A 131 20.79 -29.41 15.64
C THR A 131 20.01 -28.13 16.01
N HIS A 132 20.09 -27.70 17.27
CA HIS A 132 19.31 -26.53 17.71
C HIS A 132 19.87 -25.21 17.18
N LEU A 133 21.17 -25.09 17.00
CA LEU A 133 21.78 -23.92 16.33
C LEU A 133 21.36 -23.85 14.85
N GLN A 134 21.35 -25.01 14.16
CA GLN A 134 20.86 -25.03 12.76
C GLN A 134 19.41 -24.60 12.67
N ASN A 135 18.54 -25.12 13.55
CA ASN A 135 17.12 -24.77 13.57
C ASN A 135 16.92 -23.28 13.85
N LYS A 136 17.61 -22.72 14.84
CA LYS A 136 17.55 -21.29 15.14
C LYS A 136 17.96 -20.47 13.92
N ARG A 137 19.11 -20.79 13.33
CA ARG A 137 19.62 -20.04 12.18
C ARG A 137 18.67 -20.11 10.98
N SER A 138 18.10 -21.29 10.71
CA SER A 138 17.12 -21.43 9.62
C SER A 138 15.88 -20.55 9.87
N LYS A 139 15.41 -20.52 11.11
CA LYS A 139 14.29 -19.66 11.52
C LYS A 139 14.63 -18.19 11.35
N ASP A 140 15.83 -17.76 11.79
CA ASP A 140 16.27 -16.37 11.66
C ASP A 140 16.36 -15.94 10.19
N ILE A 141 16.89 -16.81 9.31
CA ILE A 141 16.95 -16.55 7.85
C ILE A 141 15.54 -16.39 7.28
N LEU A 142 14.61 -17.28 7.65
CA LEU A 142 13.23 -17.23 7.15
C LEU A 142 12.52 -15.93 7.59
N LEU A 143 12.70 -15.52 8.84
CA LEU A 143 12.12 -14.28 9.35
C LEU A 143 12.66 -13.06 8.59
N ASN A 144 13.98 -13.01 8.40
CA ASN A 144 14.63 -11.92 7.65
C ASN A 144 14.17 -11.89 6.19
N GLN A 145 13.97 -13.06 5.55
CA GLN A 145 13.47 -13.16 4.20
C GLN A 145 12.02 -12.69 4.10
N ASN A 146 11.17 -13.02 5.08
CA ASN A 146 9.79 -12.55 5.11
C ASN A 146 9.71 -11.03 5.22
N ASP A 147 10.46 -10.42 6.13
CA ASP A 147 10.51 -8.97 6.29
C ASP A 147 10.95 -8.28 5.00
N TYR A 148 11.99 -8.83 4.35
CA TYR A 148 12.47 -8.32 3.06
C TYR A 148 11.40 -8.42 1.99
N LEU A 149 10.72 -9.59 1.89
CA LEU A 149 9.69 -9.81 0.87
C LEU A 149 8.48 -8.89 1.10
N GLU A 150 8.05 -8.71 2.35
CA GLU A 150 6.95 -7.78 2.67
C GLU A 150 7.29 -6.35 2.25
N THR A 151 8.50 -5.89 2.55
CA THR A 151 8.99 -4.56 2.15
C THR A 151 8.99 -4.42 0.62
N GLU A 152 9.50 -5.43 -0.08
CA GLU A 152 9.60 -5.42 -1.55
C GLU A 152 8.20 -5.46 -2.21
N VAL A 153 7.26 -6.22 -1.65
CA VAL A 153 5.85 -6.26 -2.13
C VAL A 153 5.22 -4.86 -2.00
N LEU A 154 5.38 -4.22 -0.85
CA LEU A 154 4.85 -2.86 -0.64
C LEU A 154 5.46 -1.86 -1.62
N ARG A 155 6.77 -1.94 -1.83
CA ARG A 155 7.49 -1.07 -2.77
C ARG A 155 6.99 -1.26 -4.19
N ARG A 156 6.89 -2.51 -4.65
CA ARG A 156 6.42 -2.86 -6.01
C ARG A 156 4.96 -2.45 -6.23
N SER A 157 4.11 -2.69 -5.23
CA SER A 157 2.70 -2.28 -5.30
C SER A 157 2.59 -0.76 -5.50
N GLY A 158 3.34 0.00 -4.72
CA GLY A 158 3.34 1.47 -4.86
C GLY A 158 3.88 1.95 -6.20
N GLU A 159 4.86 1.25 -6.79
CA GLU A 159 5.35 1.57 -8.15
C GLU A 159 4.29 1.31 -9.21
N LEU A 160 3.59 0.18 -9.10
CA LEU A 160 2.51 -0.18 -10.03
C LEU A 160 1.36 0.83 -9.95
N ASP A 161 0.98 1.26 -8.75
CA ASP A 161 -0.07 2.28 -8.57
C ASP A 161 0.31 3.59 -9.26
N ARG A 162 1.54 4.08 -9.03
CA ARG A 162 2.02 5.32 -9.69
C ARG A 162 2.07 5.18 -11.19
N MET A 163 2.50 4.02 -11.70
CA MET A 163 2.54 3.75 -13.14
C MET A 163 1.14 3.73 -13.73
N GLN A 164 0.18 3.09 -13.05
CA GLN A 164 -1.22 3.07 -13.46
C GLN A 164 -1.78 4.50 -13.54
N ASP A 165 -1.57 5.32 -12.52
CA ASP A 165 -2.05 6.70 -12.48
C ASP A 165 -1.46 7.51 -13.65
N ALA A 166 -0.16 7.36 -13.91
CA ALA A 166 0.52 8.05 -15.02
C ALA A 166 -0.04 7.63 -16.38
N VAL A 167 -0.30 6.33 -16.59
CA VAL A 167 -0.86 5.81 -17.85
C VAL A 167 -2.30 6.30 -18.04
N VAL A 168 -3.12 6.24 -17.01
CA VAL A 168 -4.53 6.74 -17.06
C VAL A 168 -4.51 8.22 -17.44
N PHE A 169 -3.70 9.01 -16.76
CA PHE A 169 -3.60 10.45 -17.03
C PHE A 169 -3.10 10.74 -18.45
N ALA A 170 -2.08 10.01 -18.90
CA ALA A 170 -1.54 10.18 -20.26
C ALA A 170 -2.57 9.85 -21.34
N LEU A 171 -3.36 8.77 -21.15
CA LEU A 171 -4.42 8.40 -22.09
C LEU A 171 -5.55 9.45 -22.11
N ALA A 172 -5.95 9.94 -20.95
CA ALA A 172 -6.95 11.00 -20.85
C ALA A 172 -6.46 12.29 -21.51
N SER A 173 -5.21 12.70 -21.22
CA SER A 173 -4.58 13.89 -21.84
C SER A 173 -4.51 13.75 -23.38
N LEU A 174 -4.17 12.55 -23.85
CA LEU A 174 -4.13 12.30 -25.31
C LEU A 174 -5.52 12.45 -25.94
N ALA A 175 -6.56 11.98 -25.26
CA ALA A 175 -7.94 12.16 -25.73
C ALA A 175 -8.30 13.66 -25.82
N GLU A 176 -7.87 14.46 -24.84
CA GLU A 176 -8.10 15.91 -24.81
C GLU A 176 -7.29 16.70 -25.85
N THR A 177 -6.14 16.18 -26.35
CA THR A 177 -5.36 16.93 -27.36
C THR A 177 -6.14 17.23 -28.63
N ARG A 178 -7.22 16.47 -28.88
CA ARG A 178 -8.13 16.71 -30.01
C ARG A 178 -9.27 17.69 -29.67
N ASP A 179 -9.44 18.03 -28.38
CA ASP A 179 -10.46 18.98 -27.93
C ASP A 179 -9.77 20.32 -27.54
N PRO A 180 -10.35 21.47 -27.80
CA PRO A 180 -9.75 22.74 -27.39
C PRO A 180 -9.79 23.00 -25.86
N GLU A 181 -10.15 22.03 -25.07
CA GLU A 181 -10.05 22.12 -23.62
C GLU A 181 -8.60 22.06 -23.16
N THR A 182 -8.27 22.71 -22.07
CA THR A 182 -6.87 22.85 -21.61
C THR A 182 -6.48 21.64 -20.75
N GLY A 183 -5.20 21.23 -20.87
CA GLY A 183 -4.68 20.03 -20.20
C GLY A 183 -4.81 20.03 -18.67
N ASN A 184 -4.99 21.18 -18.05
CA ASN A 184 -5.18 21.26 -16.60
C ASN A 184 -6.64 20.98 -16.17
N HIS A 185 -7.59 20.92 -17.11
CA HIS A 185 -8.97 20.52 -16.85
C HIS A 185 -9.06 19.16 -16.13
N LEU A 186 -8.30 18.16 -16.60
CA LEU A 186 -8.28 16.83 -15.97
C LEU A 186 -7.83 16.90 -14.51
N LEU A 187 -6.78 17.71 -14.26
CA LEU A 187 -6.26 17.87 -12.89
C LEU A 187 -7.30 18.55 -11.99
N ARG A 188 -7.96 19.59 -12.50
CA ARG A 188 -8.97 20.30 -11.71
C ARG A 188 -10.17 19.42 -11.40
N THR A 189 -10.75 18.80 -12.42
CA THR A 189 -11.99 18.00 -12.27
C THR A 189 -11.80 16.80 -11.35
N GLN A 190 -10.65 16.07 -11.44
CA GLN A 190 -10.41 14.96 -10.53
C GLN A 190 -10.31 15.42 -9.07
N HIS A 191 -9.73 16.61 -8.82
CA HIS A 191 -9.63 17.16 -7.46
C HIS A 191 -11.01 17.63 -6.95
N TYR A 192 -11.85 18.23 -7.80
CA TYR A 192 -13.23 18.60 -7.44
C TYR A 192 -14.03 17.34 -7.04
N VAL A 193 -13.94 16.28 -7.84
CA VAL A 193 -14.60 14.99 -7.53
C VAL A 193 -14.16 14.48 -6.17
N LYS A 194 -12.85 14.51 -5.89
CA LYS A 194 -12.29 14.05 -4.62
C LYS A 194 -12.83 14.86 -3.44
N VAL A 195 -12.83 16.18 -3.53
CA VAL A 195 -13.31 17.07 -2.46
C VAL A 195 -14.79 16.81 -2.18
N LEU A 196 -15.63 16.73 -3.24
CA LEU A 196 -17.05 16.42 -3.10
C LEU A 196 -17.28 15.06 -2.43
N ALA A 197 -16.53 14.02 -2.87
CA ALA A 197 -16.64 12.68 -2.31
C ALA A 197 -16.23 12.65 -0.83
N GLN A 198 -15.14 13.34 -0.48
CA GLN A 198 -14.68 13.46 0.92
C GLN A 198 -15.75 14.14 1.79
N ARG A 199 -16.37 15.18 1.28
CA ARG A 199 -17.44 15.88 2.01
C ARG A 199 -18.67 14.99 2.19
N LEU A 200 -19.11 14.32 1.14
CA LEU A 200 -20.27 13.41 1.22
C LEU A 200 -20.00 12.23 2.16
N ALA A 201 -18.77 11.76 2.27
CA ALA A 201 -18.38 10.68 3.19
C ALA A 201 -18.65 11.03 4.66
N THR A 202 -18.82 12.33 5.00
CA THR A 202 -19.16 12.74 6.37
C THR A 202 -20.67 12.68 6.64
N THR A 203 -21.49 12.43 5.62
CA THR A 203 -22.95 12.36 5.76
C THR A 203 -23.43 10.93 6.05
N ASP A 204 -24.56 10.81 6.72
CA ASP A 204 -25.13 9.50 7.09
C ASP A 204 -25.42 8.62 5.86
N LYS A 205 -25.85 9.22 4.75
CA LYS A 205 -26.19 8.49 3.51
C LYS A 205 -24.98 7.83 2.88
N TYR A 206 -23.80 8.45 2.95
CA TYR A 206 -22.63 8.01 2.18
C TYR A 206 -21.43 7.56 3.03
N ARG A 207 -21.52 7.67 4.36
CA ARG A 207 -20.42 7.30 5.28
C ARG A 207 -19.92 5.88 5.06
N ASP A 208 -20.83 4.93 4.88
CA ASP A 208 -20.49 3.52 4.72
C ASP A 208 -20.17 3.14 3.26
N VAL A 209 -20.42 4.04 2.32
CA VAL A 209 -20.18 3.81 0.87
C VAL A 209 -18.85 4.41 0.42
N LEU A 210 -18.53 5.62 0.93
CA LEU A 210 -17.35 6.38 0.48
C LEU A 210 -16.15 6.17 1.43
N SER A 211 -15.61 4.95 1.41
CA SER A 211 -14.32 4.69 2.08
C SER A 211 -13.17 5.46 1.40
N PRO A 212 -12.02 5.66 2.08
CA PRO A 212 -10.85 6.30 1.44
C PRO A 212 -10.44 5.63 0.12
N THR A 213 -10.56 4.31 0.03
CA THR A 213 -10.24 3.56 -1.20
C THR A 213 -11.22 3.90 -2.34
N VAL A 214 -12.51 3.99 -2.03
CA VAL A 214 -13.53 4.37 -3.03
C VAL A 214 -13.30 5.80 -3.53
N ILE A 215 -12.99 6.72 -2.62
CA ILE A 215 -12.71 8.13 -2.97
C ILE A 215 -11.47 8.21 -3.87
N ASP A 216 -10.41 7.44 -3.55
CA ASP A 216 -9.22 7.37 -4.39
C ASP A 216 -9.55 6.81 -5.79
N THR A 217 -10.42 5.79 -5.85
CA THR A 217 -10.88 5.23 -7.13
C THR A 217 -11.63 6.28 -7.96
N TYR A 218 -12.51 7.07 -7.33
CA TYR A 218 -13.24 8.15 -8.02
C TYR A 218 -12.27 9.19 -8.58
N PHE A 219 -11.29 9.61 -7.76
CA PHE A 219 -10.24 10.55 -8.15
C PHE A 219 -9.46 10.05 -9.38
N LYS A 220 -9.05 8.78 -9.37
CA LYS A 220 -8.27 8.17 -10.46
C LYS A 220 -9.09 7.93 -11.73
N ALA A 221 -10.38 7.68 -11.60
CA ALA A 221 -11.28 7.41 -12.72
C ALA A 221 -11.77 8.69 -13.43
N ALA A 222 -11.88 9.80 -12.69
CA ALA A 222 -12.46 11.06 -13.20
C ALA A 222 -11.83 11.54 -14.51
N PRO A 223 -10.51 11.47 -14.73
CA PRO A 223 -9.92 11.90 -16.01
C PRO A 223 -10.46 11.16 -17.24
N LEU A 224 -11.04 9.97 -17.06
CA LEU A 224 -11.51 9.14 -18.18
C LEU A 224 -12.94 9.49 -18.64
N HIS A 225 -13.58 10.52 -18.04
CA HIS A 225 -14.98 10.86 -18.36
C HIS A 225 -15.20 11.06 -19.86
N ASP A 226 -14.26 11.71 -20.53
CA ASP A 226 -14.33 12.10 -21.94
C ASP A 226 -13.47 11.24 -22.89
N ILE A 227 -12.95 10.08 -22.43
CA ILE A 227 -12.09 9.21 -23.25
C ILE A 227 -12.73 8.84 -24.60
N GLY A 228 -14.06 8.78 -24.66
CA GLY A 228 -14.79 8.45 -25.89
C GLY A 228 -14.81 9.54 -26.95
N LYS A 229 -14.38 10.78 -26.63
CA LYS A 229 -14.24 11.87 -27.62
C LYS A 229 -13.30 11.48 -28.76
N VAL A 230 -12.36 10.59 -28.50
CA VAL A 230 -11.43 10.04 -29.54
C VAL A 230 -12.23 9.40 -30.72
N GLY A 231 -13.42 8.87 -30.45
CA GLY A 231 -14.25 8.25 -31.48
C GLY A 231 -15.18 9.20 -32.23
N ILE A 232 -15.18 10.50 -31.88
CA ILE A 232 -16.03 11.49 -32.55
C ILE A 232 -15.29 12.07 -33.76
N PRO A 233 -15.97 12.21 -34.94
CA PRO A 233 -15.34 12.79 -36.12
C PRO A 233 -14.88 14.25 -35.92
N ASP A 234 -13.73 14.61 -36.49
CA ASP A 234 -13.11 15.94 -36.34
C ASP A 234 -14.02 17.08 -36.79
N ASN A 235 -14.78 16.88 -37.85
CA ASN A 235 -15.71 17.92 -38.37
C ASN A 235 -16.84 18.26 -37.39
N ILE A 236 -17.07 17.39 -36.40
CA ILE A 236 -18.06 17.61 -35.32
C ILE A 236 -17.33 18.10 -34.06
N LEU A 237 -16.28 17.35 -33.64
CA LEU A 237 -15.53 17.67 -32.42
C LEU A 237 -14.91 19.07 -32.47
N LEU A 238 -14.32 19.43 -33.61
CA LEU A 238 -13.58 20.70 -33.80
C LEU A 238 -14.41 21.77 -34.50
N LYS A 239 -15.72 21.60 -34.61
CA LYS A 239 -16.56 22.53 -35.34
C LYS A 239 -16.52 23.94 -34.72
N PRO A 240 -16.17 24.98 -35.48
CA PRO A 240 -16.18 26.35 -34.97
C PRO A 240 -17.62 26.90 -34.93
N GLY A 241 -18.34 26.63 -33.88
CA GLY A 241 -19.71 27.12 -33.67
C GLY A 241 -20.67 26.06 -33.13
N LYS A 242 -21.93 26.40 -33.13
CA LYS A 242 -22.97 25.52 -32.56
C LYS A 242 -23.18 24.28 -33.44
N LEU A 243 -23.33 23.13 -32.79
CA LEU A 243 -23.67 21.86 -33.45
C LEU A 243 -25.14 21.90 -33.90
N THR A 244 -25.43 21.34 -35.07
CA THR A 244 -26.79 21.02 -35.48
C THR A 244 -27.36 19.91 -34.59
N PRO A 245 -28.70 19.67 -34.58
CA PRO A 245 -29.28 18.58 -33.80
C PRO A 245 -28.70 17.22 -34.13
N ASP A 246 -28.38 16.91 -35.40
CA ASP A 246 -27.77 15.64 -35.83
C ASP A 246 -26.30 15.53 -35.36
N GLU A 247 -25.56 16.60 -35.48
CA GLU A 247 -24.18 16.66 -34.99
C GLU A 247 -24.14 16.53 -33.47
N PHE A 248 -25.06 17.15 -32.77
CA PHE A 248 -25.16 17.01 -31.30
C PHE A 248 -25.51 15.57 -30.92
N THR A 249 -26.39 14.90 -31.68
CA THR A 249 -26.70 13.49 -31.48
C THR A 249 -25.42 12.63 -31.64
N THR A 250 -24.58 12.93 -32.65
CA THR A 250 -23.30 12.25 -32.84
C THR A 250 -22.33 12.57 -31.69
N MET A 251 -22.24 13.82 -31.26
CA MET A 251 -21.38 14.24 -30.14
C MET A 251 -21.72 13.47 -28.85
N ARG A 252 -23.03 13.31 -28.55
CA ARG A 252 -23.49 12.58 -27.34
C ARG A 252 -23.01 11.13 -27.28
N ASN A 253 -22.64 10.54 -28.44
CA ASN A 253 -22.15 9.18 -28.48
C ASN A 253 -20.78 8.99 -27.79
N HIS A 254 -20.04 10.08 -27.47
CA HIS A 254 -18.76 9.92 -26.75
C HIS A 254 -18.95 9.18 -25.42
N ALA A 255 -20.08 9.41 -24.74
CA ALA A 255 -20.39 8.72 -23.47
C ALA A 255 -20.44 7.19 -23.66
N LEU A 256 -21.16 6.73 -24.68
CA LEU A 256 -21.25 5.29 -25.02
C LEU A 256 -19.89 4.76 -25.54
N LEU A 257 -19.21 5.52 -26.39
CA LEU A 257 -17.92 5.10 -26.97
C LEU A 257 -16.86 4.94 -25.87
N GLY A 258 -16.86 5.84 -24.89
CA GLY A 258 -15.97 5.75 -23.73
C GLY A 258 -16.23 4.46 -22.94
N LYS A 259 -17.49 4.22 -22.61
CA LYS A 259 -17.86 2.97 -21.90
C LYS A 259 -17.42 1.73 -22.68
N LEU A 260 -17.69 1.68 -23.99
CA LEU A 260 -17.34 0.52 -24.84
C LEU A 260 -15.84 0.30 -24.91
N ALA A 261 -15.03 1.37 -24.96
CA ALA A 261 -13.56 1.27 -24.95
C ALA A 261 -13.07 0.65 -23.64
N LEU A 262 -13.64 1.09 -22.51
CA LEU A 262 -13.30 0.57 -21.18
C LEU A 262 -13.74 -0.89 -21.01
N GLU A 263 -14.92 -1.26 -21.51
CA GLU A 263 -15.39 -2.66 -21.52
C GLU A 263 -14.46 -3.57 -22.35
N LYS A 264 -13.97 -3.07 -23.49
CA LYS A 264 -13.02 -3.82 -24.31
C LYS A 264 -11.70 -4.05 -23.57
N ALA A 265 -11.20 -3.02 -22.90
CA ALA A 265 -9.98 -3.13 -22.08
C ALA A 265 -10.16 -4.15 -20.94
N GLU A 266 -11.31 -4.13 -20.26
CA GLU A 266 -11.66 -5.08 -19.21
C GLU A 266 -11.64 -6.53 -19.74
N LYS A 267 -12.29 -6.76 -20.89
CA LYS A 267 -12.34 -8.10 -21.51
C LYS A 267 -10.94 -8.60 -21.89
N LEU A 268 -10.10 -7.72 -22.42
CA LEU A 268 -8.73 -8.10 -22.85
C LEU A 268 -7.82 -8.39 -21.66
N SER A 269 -7.96 -7.64 -20.56
CA SER A 269 -7.13 -7.83 -19.36
C SER A 269 -7.59 -9.04 -18.52
N GLY A 270 -8.83 -9.46 -18.68
CA GLY A 270 -9.45 -10.49 -17.84
C GLY A 270 -9.69 -10.02 -16.38
N ALA A 271 -9.52 -8.74 -16.11
CA ALA A 271 -9.61 -8.18 -14.77
C ALA A 271 -10.68 -7.09 -14.69
N CYS A 272 -11.73 -7.35 -13.92
CA CYS A 272 -12.74 -6.36 -13.57
C CYS A 272 -12.26 -5.60 -12.34
N THR A 273 -11.68 -4.43 -12.54
CA THR A 273 -11.18 -3.61 -11.43
C THR A 273 -12.18 -2.54 -11.03
N ALA A 274 -12.13 -2.12 -9.77
CA ALA A 274 -12.96 -1.03 -9.27
C ALA A 274 -12.76 0.25 -10.11
N LEU A 275 -11.52 0.52 -10.52
CA LEU A 275 -11.19 1.67 -11.36
C LEU A 275 -11.94 1.64 -12.71
N ILE A 276 -11.91 0.52 -13.42
CA ILE A 276 -12.58 0.37 -14.72
C ILE A 276 -14.11 0.52 -14.55
N ASN A 277 -14.67 -0.07 -13.50
CA ASN A 277 -16.11 0.05 -13.25
C ASN A 277 -16.53 1.50 -13.01
N VAL A 278 -15.82 2.20 -12.15
CA VAL A 278 -16.10 3.61 -11.87
C VAL A 278 -15.87 4.47 -13.13
N ALA A 279 -14.83 4.20 -13.90
CA ALA A 279 -14.57 4.92 -15.16
C ALA A 279 -15.73 4.72 -16.16
N LYS A 280 -16.27 3.49 -16.27
CA LYS A 280 -17.46 3.20 -17.12
C LYS A 280 -18.68 3.98 -16.65
N GLU A 281 -18.92 4.05 -15.32
CA GLU A 281 -20.02 4.82 -14.74
C GLU A 281 -19.89 6.31 -15.07
N ILE A 282 -18.71 6.87 -14.87
CA ILE A 282 -18.41 8.27 -15.11
C ILE A 282 -18.57 8.59 -16.61
N ALA A 283 -17.90 7.81 -17.48
CA ALA A 283 -17.95 8.04 -18.93
C ALA A 283 -19.38 8.00 -19.47
N MET A 284 -20.17 7.05 -18.98
CA MET A 284 -21.54 6.88 -19.43
C MET A 284 -22.51 7.89 -18.83
N GLY A 285 -22.27 8.33 -17.57
CA GLY A 285 -23.28 9.03 -16.77
C GLY A 285 -23.02 10.51 -16.46
N HIS A 286 -21.84 11.06 -16.80
CA HIS A 286 -21.52 12.44 -16.38
C HIS A 286 -22.38 13.52 -17.05
N HIS A 287 -23.12 13.18 -18.11
CA HIS A 287 -24.11 14.06 -18.76
C HIS A 287 -25.57 13.74 -18.38
N GLU A 288 -25.78 12.78 -17.48
CA GLU A 288 -27.10 12.57 -16.92
C GLU A 288 -27.48 13.75 -16.02
N LYS A 289 -28.76 14.03 -15.92
CA LYS A 289 -29.28 15.11 -15.06
C LYS A 289 -30.19 14.54 -14.00
N TRP A 290 -30.15 15.13 -12.83
CA TRP A 290 -30.88 14.64 -11.66
C TRP A 290 -32.38 14.44 -11.94
N ASP A 291 -32.98 15.29 -12.80
CA ASP A 291 -34.42 15.23 -13.16
C ASP A 291 -34.73 14.20 -14.26
N GLY A 292 -33.72 13.56 -14.85
CA GLY A 292 -33.86 12.57 -15.93
C GLY A 292 -33.86 13.18 -17.33
N SER A 293 -33.63 14.48 -17.49
CA SER A 293 -33.58 15.14 -18.81
C SER A 293 -32.21 15.06 -19.47
N GLY A 294 -31.27 14.35 -18.85
CA GLY A 294 -29.90 14.16 -19.35
C GLY A 294 -29.77 13.08 -20.43
N TYR A 295 -28.54 12.66 -20.71
CA TYR A 295 -28.25 11.64 -21.70
C TYR A 295 -27.04 10.82 -21.27
N PRO A 296 -26.84 9.63 -21.84
CA PRO A 296 -27.55 8.97 -22.94
C PRO A 296 -28.75 8.10 -22.51
N LEU A 297 -28.85 7.74 -21.22
CA LEU A 297 -29.87 6.80 -20.73
C LEU A 297 -31.10 7.48 -20.16
N GLY A 298 -30.99 8.77 -19.78
CA GLY A 298 -32.11 9.50 -19.10
C GLY A 298 -32.30 8.99 -17.69
N LEU A 299 -31.25 8.61 -17.00
CA LEU A 299 -31.30 8.17 -15.60
C LEU A 299 -31.72 9.32 -14.69
N LYS A 300 -32.41 9.02 -13.58
CA LYS A 300 -32.99 10.04 -12.69
C LYS A 300 -32.61 9.77 -11.24
N GLY A 301 -32.26 10.82 -10.52
CA GLY A 301 -32.04 10.75 -9.08
C GLY A 301 -30.93 9.79 -8.71
N ASP A 302 -31.20 8.93 -7.75
CA ASP A 302 -30.19 7.96 -7.26
C ASP A 302 -29.89 6.81 -8.25
N ASP A 303 -30.65 6.69 -9.35
CA ASP A 303 -30.29 5.74 -10.43
C ASP A 303 -29.02 6.17 -11.17
N ILE A 304 -28.65 7.47 -11.12
CA ILE A 304 -27.39 7.97 -11.66
C ILE A 304 -26.26 7.57 -10.67
N PRO A 305 -25.22 6.84 -11.11
CA PRO A 305 -24.12 6.52 -10.22
C PRO A 305 -23.55 7.76 -9.52
N LEU A 306 -23.21 7.63 -8.24
CA LEU A 306 -22.69 8.77 -7.46
C LEU A 306 -21.44 9.37 -8.13
N SER A 307 -20.53 8.51 -8.61
CA SER A 307 -19.33 8.92 -9.34
C SER A 307 -19.64 9.86 -10.50
N ALA A 308 -20.70 9.57 -11.25
CA ALA A 308 -21.15 10.36 -12.40
C ALA A 308 -21.80 11.69 -11.94
N ARG A 309 -22.60 11.66 -10.84
CA ARG A 309 -23.20 12.90 -10.28
C ARG A 309 -22.13 13.90 -9.81
N LEU A 310 -21.04 13.39 -9.19
CA LEU A 310 -19.91 14.23 -8.77
C LEU A 310 -19.21 14.82 -9.98
N MET A 311 -18.95 13.98 -10.99
CA MET A 311 -18.27 14.42 -12.22
C MET A 311 -19.12 15.46 -12.98
N ALA A 312 -20.43 15.31 -13.05
CA ALA A 312 -21.32 16.26 -13.72
C ALA A 312 -21.18 17.68 -13.14
N LEU A 313 -21.11 17.82 -11.82
CA LEU A 313 -20.91 19.12 -11.19
C LEU A 313 -19.49 19.64 -11.42
N ALA A 314 -18.49 18.78 -11.26
CA ALA A 314 -17.06 19.12 -11.42
C ALA A 314 -16.78 19.64 -12.83
N ASP A 315 -17.28 18.94 -13.84
CA ASP A 315 -17.10 19.30 -15.26
C ASP A 315 -17.78 20.63 -15.60
N VAL A 316 -19.04 20.80 -15.22
CA VAL A 316 -19.77 22.05 -15.47
C VAL A 316 -19.10 23.23 -14.75
N TYR A 317 -18.70 23.07 -13.50
CA TYR A 317 -17.99 24.14 -12.76
C TYR A 317 -16.72 24.55 -13.50
N ASP A 318 -15.89 23.58 -13.88
CA ASP A 318 -14.64 23.85 -14.62
C ASP A 318 -14.93 24.57 -15.95
N ALA A 319 -15.93 24.10 -16.68
CA ALA A 319 -16.33 24.68 -17.96
C ALA A 319 -16.82 26.16 -17.83
N LEU A 320 -17.32 26.53 -16.66
CA LEU A 320 -17.78 27.91 -16.41
C LEU A 320 -16.64 28.84 -16.05
N ILE A 321 -15.69 28.39 -15.24
CA ILE A 321 -14.60 29.25 -14.74
C ILE A 321 -13.39 29.33 -15.66
N CYS A 322 -13.27 28.42 -16.64
CA CYS A 322 -12.12 28.37 -17.52
C CYS A 322 -12.40 29.04 -18.85
N ARG A 323 -11.33 29.62 -19.45
CA ARG A 323 -11.41 30.24 -20.76
C ARG A 323 -11.62 29.17 -21.83
N ARG A 324 -12.59 29.36 -22.69
CA ARG A 324 -12.83 28.53 -23.88
C ARG A 324 -12.75 29.39 -25.14
N VAL A 325 -12.56 28.77 -26.27
CA VAL A 325 -12.39 29.47 -27.58
C VAL A 325 -13.47 30.55 -27.84
N TYR A 326 -14.68 30.30 -27.34
CA TYR A 326 -15.83 31.16 -27.61
C TYR A 326 -16.44 31.78 -26.34
N LYS A 327 -15.76 31.71 -25.19
CA LYS A 327 -16.36 32.17 -23.93
C LYS A 327 -15.25 32.65 -22.95
N GLU A 328 -15.45 33.90 -22.48
CA GLU A 328 -14.59 34.42 -21.41
C GLU A 328 -14.90 33.68 -20.09
N PRO A 329 -13.92 33.49 -19.24
CA PRO A 329 -14.13 32.83 -17.96
C PRO A 329 -15.03 33.61 -17.05
N MET A 330 -15.92 32.93 -16.32
CA MET A 330 -16.77 33.50 -15.31
C MET A 330 -16.06 33.54 -13.96
N SER A 331 -16.44 34.50 -13.12
CA SER A 331 -16.02 34.49 -11.72
C SER A 331 -16.63 33.28 -10.98
N HIS A 332 -16.02 32.92 -9.85
CA HIS A 332 -16.57 31.87 -8.99
C HIS A 332 -18.03 32.15 -8.62
N GLU A 333 -18.35 33.38 -8.27
CA GLU A 333 -19.72 33.74 -7.85
C GLU A 333 -20.76 33.59 -8.98
N GLU A 334 -20.39 33.93 -10.21
CA GLU A 334 -21.24 33.71 -11.39
C GLU A 334 -21.44 32.22 -11.65
N ALA A 335 -20.38 31.41 -11.60
CA ALA A 335 -20.44 29.95 -11.78
C ALA A 335 -21.31 29.31 -10.70
N LYS A 336 -21.10 29.71 -9.45
CA LYS A 336 -21.88 29.26 -8.29
C LYS A 336 -23.39 29.56 -8.48
N ALA A 337 -23.72 30.76 -8.94
CA ALA A 337 -25.14 31.13 -9.19
C ALA A 337 -25.80 30.21 -10.23
N ILE A 338 -25.05 29.86 -11.31
CA ILE A 338 -25.57 28.95 -12.35
C ILE A 338 -25.78 27.54 -11.77
N ILE A 339 -24.77 27.03 -11.01
CA ILE A 339 -24.85 25.70 -10.40
C ILE A 339 -26.07 25.62 -9.45
N LEU A 340 -26.29 26.65 -8.63
CA LEU A 340 -27.41 26.70 -7.70
C LEU A 340 -28.77 26.66 -8.43
N GLN A 341 -28.90 27.31 -9.59
CA GLN A 341 -30.12 27.24 -10.43
C GLN A 341 -30.40 25.80 -10.90
N GLY A 342 -29.33 24.97 -11.02
CA GLY A 342 -29.44 23.56 -11.40
C GLY A 342 -29.85 22.60 -10.28
N ARG A 343 -30.01 23.09 -9.05
CA ARG A 343 -30.32 22.26 -7.89
C ARG A 343 -31.62 21.47 -8.08
N GLY A 344 -31.54 20.13 -8.02
CA GLY A 344 -32.69 19.24 -8.15
C GLY A 344 -33.21 19.08 -9.59
N SER A 345 -32.62 19.77 -10.55
CA SER A 345 -32.86 19.56 -11.98
C SER A 345 -31.65 19.01 -12.69
N HIS A 346 -30.57 19.76 -12.82
CA HIS A 346 -29.30 19.27 -13.39
C HIS A 346 -28.53 18.44 -12.36
N PHE A 347 -28.38 18.97 -11.14
CA PHE A 347 -27.48 18.42 -10.12
C PHE A 347 -28.24 17.84 -8.92
N ASP A 348 -27.65 16.79 -8.36
CA ASP A 348 -28.06 16.20 -7.07
C ASP A 348 -28.02 17.28 -5.97
N PRO A 349 -29.13 17.52 -5.24
CA PRO A 349 -29.11 18.48 -4.15
C PRO A 349 -28.02 18.27 -3.11
N MET A 350 -27.68 17.00 -2.79
CA MET A 350 -26.62 16.70 -1.80
C MET A 350 -25.22 17.06 -2.34
N VAL A 351 -25.02 16.88 -3.65
CA VAL A 351 -23.73 17.25 -4.28
C VAL A 351 -23.58 18.78 -4.27
N ILE A 352 -24.67 19.52 -4.51
CA ILE A 352 -24.65 21.00 -4.40
C ILE A 352 -24.38 21.43 -2.95
N ASP A 353 -25.00 20.79 -1.95
CA ASP A 353 -24.73 21.11 -0.54
C ASP A 353 -23.26 20.88 -0.20
N ALA A 354 -22.66 19.78 -0.69
CA ALA A 354 -21.25 19.50 -0.53
C ALA A 354 -20.38 20.59 -1.21
N PHE A 355 -20.71 20.99 -2.42
CA PHE A 355 -20.02 22.05 -3.16
C PHE A 355 -20.03 23.37 -2.39
N LEU A 356 -21.18 23.77 -1.84
CA LEU A 356 -21.30 25.02 -1.07
C LEU A 356 -20.43 25.03 0.19
N ILE A 357 -20.31 23.89 0.84
CA ILE A 357 -19.45 23.78 2.04
C ILE A 357 -17.98 23.83 1.63
N GLU A 358 -17.64 23.26 0.49
CA GLU A 358 -16.27 23.10 0.00
C GLU A 358 -15.85 24.18 -1.01
N GLU A 359 -16.61 25.27 -1.14
CA GLU A 359 -16.38 26.29 -2.19
C GLU A 359 -14.94 26.85 -2.14
N GLN A 360 -14.36 27.06 -0.96
CA GLN A 360 -12.98 27.56 -0.88
C GLN A 360 -11.99 26.56 -1.49
N ASN A 361 -12.20 25.26 -1.25
CA ASN A 361 -11.35 24.22 -1.85
C ASN A 361 -11.47 24.22 -3.38
N PHE A 362 -12.67 24.49 -3.92
CA PHE A 362 -12.85 24.61 -5.37
C PHE A 362 -12.05 25.80 -5.92
N ILE A 363 -12.11 26.96 -5.26
CA ILE A 363 -11.34 28.15 -5.63
C ILE A 363 -9.83 27.84 -5.61
N ASP A 364 -9.35 27.23 -4.53
CA ASP A 364 -7.93 26.90 -4.34
C ASP A 364 -7.43 25.94 -5.43
N ILE A 365 -8.25 24.92 -5.77
CA ILE A 365 -7.94 23.98 -6.86
C ILE A 365 -7.84 24.71 -8.21
N ALA A 366 -8.83 25.57 -8.49
CA ALA A 366 -8.85 26.37 -9.73
C ALA A 366 -7.57 27.23 -9.87
N GLN A 367 -7.16 27.86 -8.78
CA GLN A 367 -5.94 28.69 -8.76
C GLN A 367 -4.68 27.86 -8.87
N LYS A 368 -4.62 26.76 -8.13
CA LYS A 368 -3.43 25.87 -8.11
C LYS A 368 -3.11 25.26 -9.48
N PHE A 369 -4.17 24.91 -10.22
CA PHE A 369 -4.05 24.28 -11.54
C PHE A 369 -4.51 25.24 -12.65
N ALA A 370 -4.32 26.53 -12.46
CA ALA A 370 -4.61 27.52 -13.49
C ALA A 370 -3.79 27.23 -14.76
N ASP A 371 -4.38 27.45 -15.92
CA ASP A 371 -3.70 27.24 -17.19
C ASP A 371 -2.65 28.33 -17.38
N GLU A 372 -1.39 27.94 -17.60
CA GLU A 372 -0.36 28.89 -18.03
C GLU A 372 -0.75 29.38 -19.42
N GLU A 373 -0.72 30.70 -19.65
CA GLU A 373 -0.83 31.24 -21.00
C GLU A 373 0.24 30.55 -21.85
N SER A 374 -0.19 29.68 -22.74
CA SER A 374 0.72 28.85 -23.53
C SER A 374 1.52 29.74 -24.44
N ALA A 375 2.75 30.05 -24.06
CA ALA A 375 3.77 30.37 -25.02
C ALA A 375 4.06 29.08 -25.82
N MET A 376 3.23 28.77 -26.81
CA MET A 376 3.59 27.76 -27.80
C MET A 376 4.83 28.29 -28.55
N VAL A 377 5.98 27.82 -28.15
CA VAL A 377 7.19 27.95 -28.99
C VAL A 377 6.94 27.04 -30.20
N PRO A 378 6.87 27.60 -31.41
CA PRO A 378 6.70 26.74 -32.58
C PRO A 378 7.91 25.82 -32.70
N ILE A 379 7.67 24.52 -32.73
CA ILE A 379 8.71 23.56 -33.09
C ILE A 379 9.05 23.83 -34.57
N GLN A 380 10.12 24.55 -34.81
CA GLN A 380 10.68 24.64 -36.15
C GLN A 380 11.27 23.28 -36.51
N LEU A 381 10.49 22.48 -37.24
CA LEU A 381 11.04 21.34 -37.94
C LEU A 381 12.07 21.90 -38.95
N GLY A 382 13.34 21.73 -38.63
CA GLY A 382 14.42 22.17 -39.51
C GLY A 382 14.24 21.54 -40.89
N GLN A 383 14.09 22.42 -41.90
CA GLN A 383 14.25 22.00 -43.30
C GLN A 383 15.72 21.58 -43.46
N GLN A 384 15.95 20.29 -43.58
CA GLN A 384 17.23 19.81 -44.06
C GLN A 384 17.34 20.25 -45.54
N ALA A 385 18.19 21.23 -45.77
CA ALA A 385 18.53 21.64 -47.11
C ALA A 385 19.22 20.47 -47.84
N SER A 386 18.58 19.99 -48.89
CA SER A 386 19.20 19.12 -49.87
C SER A 386 20.26 19.95 -50.63
N GLY A 387 21.54 19.60 -50.41
CA GLY A 387 22.64 19.96 -51.26
C GLY A 387 23.28 18.73 -51.87
#